data_d139df50931f531d3f1b726028d62cb0
#
_entry.id   d139df50931f531d3f1b726028d62cb0
#
_cell.length_a   1.000
_cell.length_b   1.000
_cell.length_c   1.000
_cell.angle_alpha   90.00
_cell.angle_beta   90.00
_cell.angle_gamma   90.00
#
_symmetry.space_group_name_H-M   'P 1'
#
loop_
_entity.id
_entity.type
_entity.pdbx_description
1 polymer ?
#
loop_
_entity_poly.entity_id
_entity_poly.type
_entity_poly.pdbx_seq_one_letter_code
_entity_poly.pdbx_strand_id
1 'polypeptide(L)'
;MFKKVPLFLCVVFYVGQLASCAAGQSVELAKDYYQHSLNDRAKDILITVVHGSNTTPANKAKALYLLGQISFDEGHIKVALLDWQSLVNEYPQTIEAKEIGARLAQLNEIVTKVSDANITSAVARSYISNGDFWSRGDRKFLIDSSWLPEVDLAVEWYDRVIKEFPGSDAAELAYERKLFALRGWKELGDGGTYGLQNDYKKYLPQVLETFASLESAFPKGSSLQAFRYQIAQAYWAHRDWANARLWLQKIIDKGNGENTFYTETAKARLQKVEY
;
A
#
# COMPACT_ATOMS: atom_id res chain seq x y z
N MET A 1 52.65 -16.84 21.65
CA MET A 1 52.19 -16.38 20.32
C MET A 1 50.67 -16.17 20.38
N PHE A 2 50.25 -14.98 20.81
CA PHE A 2 48.82 -14.65 20.96
C PHE A 2 48.26 -14.19 19.61
N LYS A 3 47.30 -14.96 19.02
CA LYS A 3 46.56 -14.57 17.83
C LYS A 3 45.63 -13.42 18.20
N LYS A 4 45.86 -12.23 17.63
CA LYS A 4 44.92 -11.10 17.68
C LYS A 4 43.69 -11.50 16.91
N VAL A 5 42.56 -11.74 17.60
CA VAL A 5 41.23 -11.81 16.99
C VAL A 5 40.88 -10.40 16.52
N PRO A 6 40.51 -10.17 15.27
CA PRO A 6 40.22 -8.80 14.80
C PRO A 6 38.97 -8.27 15.47
N LEU A 7 39.12 -7.10 16.08
CA LEU A 7 38.09 -6.32 16.78
C LEU A 7 36.82 -6.08 15.93
N PHE A 8 36.98 -6.20 14.61
CA PHE A 8 35.88 -6.02 13.64
C PHE A 8 34.78 -7.09 13.71
N LEU A 9 35.10 -8.32 14.13
CA LEU A 9 34.11 -9.40 14.23
C LEU A 9 33.15 -9.21 15.43
N CYS A 10 33.63 -8.60 16.52
CA CYS A 10 32.82 -8.36 17.70
C CYS A 10 31.79 -7.24 17.52
N VAL A 11 32.09 -6.22 16.72
CA VAL A 11 31.18 -5.07 16.51
C VAL A 11 29.98 -5.48 15.64
N VAL A 12 30.19 -6.30 14.62
CA VAL A 12 29.10 -6.80 13.75
C VAL A 12 28.13 -7.70 14.52
N PHE A 13 28.64 -8.53 15.44
CA PHE A 13 27.80 -9.35 16.31
C PHE A 13 26.99 -8.55 17.30
N TYR A 14 27.53 -7.45 17.84
CA TYR A 14 26.86 -6.63 18.84
C TYR A 14 25.72 -5.79 18.22
N VAL A 15 25.92 -5.24 17.02
CA VAL A 15 24.87 -4.46 16.31
C VAL A 15 23.72 -5.39 15.89
N GLY A 16 24.00 -6.61 15.46
CA GLY A 16 22.96 -7.60 15.12
C GLY A 16 22.12 -8.03 16.34
N GLN A 17 22.70 -8.13 17.52
CA GLN A 17 21.98 -8.48 18.76
C GLN A 17 21.09 -7.34 19.26
N LEU A 18 21.51 -6.09 19.13
CA LEU A 18 20.70 -4.93 19.55
C LEU A 18 19.48 -4.74 18.63
N ALA A 19 19.64 -4.90 17.32
CA ALA A 19 18.52 -4.82 16.38
C ALA A 19 17.49 -5.96 16.57
N SER A 20 17.98 -7.17 16.89
CA SER A 20 17.13 -8.32 17.21
C SER A 20 16.32 -8.11 18.50
N CYS A 21 16.93 -7.49 19.51
CA CYS A 21 16.26 -7.18 20.79
C CYS A 21 15.17 -6.13 20.60
N ALA A 22 15.41 -5.07 19.81
CA ALA A 22 14.45 -4.03 19.52
C ALA A 22 13.24 -4.57 18.75
N ALA A 23 13.44 -5.43 17.74
CA ALA A 23 12.36 -6.05 16.99
C ALA A 23 11.52 -7.00 17.86
N GLY A 24 12.14 -7.72 18.78
CA GLY A 24 11.45 -8.57 19.76
C GLY A 24 10.55 -7.75 20.70
N GLN A 25 11.05 -6.64 21.23
CA GLN A 25 10.26 -5.72 22.03
C GLN A 25 9.09 -5.12 21.24
N SER A 26 9.26 -4.84 19.94
CA SER A 26 8.20 -4.35 19.07
C SER A 26 7.09 -5.37 18.88
N VAL A 27 7.40 -6.66 18.74
CA VAL A 27 6.39 -7.72 18.64
C VAL A 27 5.60 -7.87 19.93
N GLU A 28 6.24 -7.84 21.10
CA GLU A 28 5.55 -7.90 22.38
C GLU A 28 4.65 -6.68 22.60
N LEU A 29 5.10 -5.48 22.21
CA LEU A 29 4.28 -4.26 22.26
C LEU A 29 3.05 -4.37 21.33
N ALA A 30 3.21 -4.91 20.12
CA ALA A 30 2.11 -5.13 19.21
C ALA A 30 1.08 -6.14 19.77
N LYS A 31 1.58 -7.19 20.44
CA LYS A 31 0.73 -8.15 21.14
C LYS A 31 -0.08 -7.51 22.27
N ASP A 32 0.54 -6.62 23.04
CA ASP A 32 -0.15 -5.85 24.07
C ASP A 32 -1.26 -4.97 23.50
N TYR A 33 -0.98 -4.26 22.38
CA TYR A 33 -2.03 -3.49 21.69
C TYR A 33 -3.18 -4.36 21.19
N TYR A 34 -2.88 -5.51 20.61
CA TYR A 34 -3.92 -6.44 20.17
C TYR A 34 -4.78 -6.93 21.32
N GLN A 35 -4.18 -7.26 22.48
CA GLN A 35 -4.93 -7.66 23.68
C GLN A 35 -5.87 -6.54 24.20
N HIS A 36 -5.55 -5.29 23.92
CA HIS A 36 -6.36 -4.13 24.27
C HIS A 36 -7.27 -3.65 23.11
N SER A 37 -7.48 -4.48 22.09
CA SER A 37 -8.31 -4.19 20.91
C SER A 37 -7.86 -2.98 20.09
N LEU A 38 -6.59 -2.60 20.20
CA LEU A 38 -5.96 -1.54 19.41
C LEU A 38 -5.32 -2.13 18.14
N ASN A 39 -6.14 -2.83 17.35
CA ASN A 39 -5.68 -3.65 16.21
C ASN A 39 -4.88 -2.86 15.18
N ASP A 40 -5.27 -1.64 14.84
CA ASP A 40 -4.56 -0.82 13.85
C ASP A 40 -3.14 -0.49 14.30
N ARG A 41 -2.95 -0.19 15.59
CA ARG A 41 -1.61 0.05 16.15
C ARG A 41 -0.76 -1.22 16.19
N ALA A 42 -1.39 -2.34 16.52
CA ALA A 42 -0.71 -3.63 16.49
C ALA A 42 -0.23 -3.98 15.07
N LYS A 43 -1.11 -3.86 14.07
CA LYS A 43 -0.78 -4.11 12.65
C LYS A 43 0.36 -3.23 12.16
N ASP A 44 0.35 -1.95 12.50
CA ASP A 44 1.38 -0.97 12.12
C ASP A 44 2.79 -1.42 12.55
N ILE A 45 2.93 -1.81 13.82
CA ILE A 45 4.18 -2.31 14.35
C ILE A 45 4.58 -3.64 13.69
N LEU A 46 3.64 -4.57 13.54
CA LEU A 46 3.91 -5.90 12.99
C LEU A 46 4.36 -5.82 11.51
N ILE A 47 3.73 -4.98 10.71
CA ILE A 47 4.15 -4.75 9.32
C ILE A 47 5.58 -4.21 9.27
N THR A 48 5.91 -3.26 10.15
CA THR A 48 7.29 -2.75 10.28
C THR A 48 8.29 -3.86 10.61
N VAL A 49 7.91 -4.80 11.48
CA VAL A 49 8.76 -5.97 11.84
C VAL A 49 8.93 -6.92 10.64
N VAL A 50 7.87 -7.21 9.89
CA VAL A 50 7.93 -8.11 8.72
C VAL A 50 8.84 -7.54 7.63
N HIS A 51 8.72 -6.25 7.32
CA HIS A 51 9.50 -5.61 6.26
C HIS A 51 10.89 -5.12 6.70
N GLY A 52 11.17 -5.14 7.99
CA GLY A 52 12.46 -4.70 8.53
C GLY A 52 13.64 -5.55 8.03
N SER A 53 14.64 -4.91 7.43
CA SER A 53 15.84 -5.60 6.91
C SER A 53 16.70 -6.24 8.01
N ASN A 54 16.67 -5.68 9.21
CA ASN A 54 17.47 -6.14 10.37
C ASN A 54 16.65 -7.01 11.34
N THR A 55 15.46 -7.47 10.95
CA THR A 55 14.59 -8.29 11.78
C THR A 55 14.96 -9.77 11.62
N THR A 56 15.05 -10.49 12.74
CA THR A 56 15.32 -11.93 12.71
C THR A 56 14.16 -12.72 12.13
N PRO A 57 14.43 -13.89 11.49
CA PRO A 57 13.38 -14.79 11.01
C PRO A 57 12.35 -15.15 12.08
N ALA A 58 12.77 -15.35 13.33
CA ALA A 58 11.89 -15.66 14.45
C ALA A 58 10.91 -14.51 14.75
N ASN A 59 11.37 -13.25 14.72
CA ASN A 59 10.50 -12.10 14.95
C ASN A 59 9.55 -11.86 13.75
N LYS A 60 10.00 -12.10 12.52
CA LYS A 60 9.12 -12.05 11.34
C LYS A 60 8.04 -13.13 11.40
N ALA A 61 8.37 -14.33 11.83
CA ALA A 61 7.41 -15.40 12.03
C ALA A 61 6.33 -15.03 13.06
N LYS A 62 6.74 -14.50 14.22
CA LYS A 62 5.80 -14.02 15.24
C LYS A 62 4.91 -12.91 14.72
N ALA A 63 5.47 -11.97 13.94
CA ALA A 63 4.72 -10.87 13.37
C ALA A 63 3.66 -11.35 12.36
N LEU A 64 4.02 -12.27 11.45
CA LEU A 64 3.07 -12.89 10.51
C LEU A 64 1.99 -13.68 11.23
N TYR A 65 2.33 -14.41 12.30
CA TYR A 65 1.34 -15.11 13.11
C TYR A 65 0.30 -14.17 13.69
N LEU A 66 0.74 -13.07 14.31
CA LEU A 66 -0.15 -12.08 14.93
C LEU A 66 -0.93 -11.28 13.88
N LEU A 67 -0.36 -10.93 12.72
CA LEU A 67 -1.09 -10.29 11.62
C LEU A 67 -2.23 -11.17 11.13
N GLY A 68 -1.95 -12.45 10.92
CA GLY A 68 -2.98 -13.42 10.56
C GLY A 68 -4.05 -13.55 11.63
N GLN A 69 -3.68 -13.55 12.92
CA GLN A 69 -4.64 -13.62 14.02
C GLN A 69 -5.55 -12.38 14.07
N ILE A 70 -4.98 -11.17 13.96
CA ILE A 70 -5.74 -9.91 13.92
C ILE A 70 -6.68 -9.91 12.71
N SER A 71 -6.19 -10.28 11.53
CA SER A 71 -7.00 -10.35 10.32
C SER A 71 -8.14 -11.36 10.44
N PHE A 72 -7.90 -12.50 11.10
CA PHE A 72 -8.92 -13.51 11.35
C PHE A 72 -10.03 -12.98 12.28
N ASP A 73 -9.66 -12.32 13.36
CA ASP A 73 -10.61 -11.78 14.34
C ASP A 73 -11.44 -10.61 13.78
N GLU A 74 -10.88 -9.89 12.80
CA GLU A 74 -11.58 -8.85 12.03
C GLU A 74 -12.49 -9.44 10.92
N GLY A 75 -12.53 -10.75 10.75
CA GLY A 75 -13.30 -11.42 9.70
C GLY A 75 -12.63 -11.41 8.32
N HIS A 76 -11.38 -10.97 8.23
CA HIS A 76 -10.60 -10.95 6.99
C HIS A 76 -9.93 -12.31 6.74
N ILE A 77 -10.73 -13.36 6.58
CA ILE A 77 -10.29 -14.76 6.59
C ILE A 77 -9.21 -15.07 5.54
N LYS A 78 -9.38 -14.59 4.30
CA LYS A 78 -8.36 -14.83 3.26
C LYS A 78 -7.04 -14.13 3.55
N VAL A 79 -7.05 -12.93 4.13
CA VAL A 79 -5.82 -12.23 4.53
C VAL A 79 -5.11 -13.03 5.61
N ALA A 80 -5.85 -13.47 6.64
CA ALA A 80 -5.30 -14.34 7.67
C ALA A 80 -4.66 -15.61 7.09
N LEU A 81 -5.35 -16.25 6.13
CA LEU A 81 -4.83 -17.44 5.46
C LEU A 81 -3.54 -17.15 4.68
N LEU A 82 -3.43 -16.01 4.00
CA LEU A 82 -2.23 -15.62 3.26
C LEU A 82 -1.06 -15.34 4.20
N ASP A 83 -1.28 -14.58 5.28
CA ASP A 83 -0.25 -14.31 6.27
C ASP A 83 0.27 -15.59 6.92
N TRP A 84 -0.64 -16.50 7.31
CA TRP A 84 -0.27 -17.80 7.88
C TRP A 84 0.36 -18.75 6.84
N GLN A 85 -0.05 -18.68 5.57
CA GLN A 85 0.59 -19.45 4.50
C GLN A 85 2.03 -18.97 4.26
N SER A 86 2.24 -17.65 4.25
CA SER A 86 3.60 -17.08 4.17
C SER A 86 4.45 -17.50 5.37
N LEU A 87 3.89 -17.48 6.57
CA LEU A 87 4.55 -17.97 7.79
C LEU A 87 5.01 -19.43 7.64
N VAL A 88 4.12 -20.31 7.21
CA VAL A 88 4.43 -21.75 7.08
C VAL A 88 5.46 -22.00 5.97
N ASN A 89 5.38 -21.26 4.86
CA ASN A 89 6.28 -21.43 3.71
C ASN A 89 7.68 -20.86 3.98
N GLU A 90 7.74 -19.67 4.58
CA GLU A 90 9.02 -18.96 4.75
C GLU A 90 9.75 -19.33 6.06
N TYR A 91 8.99 -19.70 7.10
CA TYR A 91 9.52 -19.97 8.43
C TYR A 91 9.05 -21.31 9.02
N PRO A 92 9.12 -22.44 8.29
CA PRO A 92 8.48 -23.73 8.66
C PRO A 92 8.98 -24.33 9.96
N GLN A 93 10.17 -23.96 10.43
CA GLN A 93 10.77 -24.50 11.65
C GLN A 93 10.36 -23.77 12.93
N THR A 94 9.68 -22.64 12.80
CA THR A 94 9.23 -21.85 13.96
C THR A 94 8.07 -22.50 14.70
N ILE A 95 7.91 -22.15 15.96
CA ILE A 95 6.81 -22.67 16.80
C ILE A 95 5.48 -22.18 16.24
N GLU A 96 5.41 -20.94 15.83
CA GLU A 96 4.23 -20.28 15.27
C GLU A 96 3.76 -20.99 13.99
N ALA A 97 4.68 -21.38 13.11
CA ALA A 97 4.35 -22.11 11.88
C ALA A 97 3.79 -23.51 12.17
N LYS A 98 4.36 -24.20 13.14
CA LYS A 98 3.88 -25.54 13.56
C LYS A 98 2.52 -25.47 14.21
N GLU A 99 2.27 -24.47 15.06
CA GLU A 99 1.01 -24.25 15.73
C GLU A 99 -0.13 -23.97 14.74
N ILE A 100 0.12 -23.07 13.76
CA ILE A 100 -0.90 -22.65 12.82
C ILE A 100 -1.17 -23.66 11.69
N GLY A 101 -0.21 -24.53 11.38
CA GLY A 101 -0.26 -25.42 10.21
C GLY A 101 -1.53 -26.30 10.16
N ALA A 102 -1.91 -26.90 11.27
CA ALA A 102 -3.12 -27.72 11.35
C ALA A 102 -4.39 -26.89 11.18
N ARG A 103 -4.45 -25.71 11.80
CA ARG A 103 -5.58 -24.77 11.70
C ARG A 103 -5.71 -24.22 10.28
N LEU A 104 -4.58 -23.91 9.62
CA LEU A 104 -4.54 -23.45 8.24
C LEU A 104 -5.18 -24.46 7.28
N ALA A 105 -4.89 -25.75 7.43
CA ALA A 105 -5.47 -26.79 6.61
C ALA A 105 -7.02 -26.87 6.77
N GLN A 106 -7.50 -26.81 8.00
CA GLN A 106 -8.95 -26.80 8.28
C GLN A 106 -9.65 -25.56 7.71
N LEU A 107 -9.06 -24.38 7.87
CA LEU A 107 -9.60 -23.13 7.34
C LEU A 107 -9.62 -23.10 5.81
N ASN A 108 -8.59 -23.60 5.15
CA ASN A 108 -8.56 -23.75 3.70
C ASN A 108 -9.70 -24.66 3.19
N GLU A 109 -9.99 -25.75 3.90
CA GLU A 109 -11.11 -26.63 3.54
C GLU A 109 -12.46 -25.91 3.65
N ILE A 110 -12.65 -25.11 4.70
CA ILE A 110 -13.89 -24.33 4.89
C ILE A 110 -14.03 -23.25 3.80
N VAL A 111 -12.96 -22.51 3.53
CA VAL A 111 -12.96 -21.41 2.54
C VAL A 111 -13.23 -21.92 1.13
N THR A 112 -12.78 -23.11 0.77
CA THR A 112 -13.05 -23.71 -0.55
C THR A 112 -14.54 -24.13 -0.70
N LYS A 113 -15.26 -24.32 0.40
CA LYS A 113 -16.68 -24.67 0.39
C LYS A 113 -17.63 -23.48 0.41
N VAL A 114 -17.14 -22.28 0.71
CA VAL A 114 -17.98 -21.04 0.78
C VAL A 114 -17.90 -20.30 -0.56
N SER A 115 -19.03 -19.73 -1.00
CA SER A 115 -19.15 -18.96 -2.24
C SER A 115 -18.02 -17.93 -2.42
N ASP A 116 -17.20 -18.14 -3.44
CA ASP A 116 -15.95 -17.39 -3.71
C ASP A 116 -16.12 -15.87 -3.87
N ALA A 117 -17.25 -15.41 -4.40
CA ALA A 117 -17.46 -14.00 -4.74
C ALA A 117 -17.44 -13.05 -3.52
N ASN A 118 -18.10 -13.44 -2.42
CA ASN A 118 -18.18 -12.60 -1.21
C ASN A 118 -16.84 -12.54 -0.47
N ILE A 119 -16.11 -13.65 -0.43
CA ILE A 119 -14.81 -13.73 0.21
C ILE A 119 -13.80 -12.92 -0.61
N THR A 120 -13.79 -13.09 -1.92
CA THR A 120 -12.93 -12.35 -2.86
C THR A 120 -13.10 -10.83 -2.71
N SER A 121 -14.35 -10.36 -2.63
CA SER A 121 -14.67 -8.95 -2.41
C SER A 121 -14.20 -8.45 -1.03
N ALA A 122 -14.30 -9.28 0.02
CA ALA A 122 -13.86 -8.92 1.37
C ALA A 122 -12.32 -8.81 1.44
N VAL A 123 -11.59 -9.72 0.78
CA VAL A 123 -10.13 -9.68 0.70
C VAL A 123 -9.65 -8.45 -0.05
N ALA A 124 -10.22 -8.18 -1.22
CA ALA A 124 -9.86 -7.00 -2.00
C ALA A 124 -10.06 -5.71 -1.20
N ARG A 125 -11.16 -5.58 -0.46
CA ARG A 125 -11.42 -4.45 0.44
C ARG A 125 -10.41 -4.35 1.58
N SER A 126 -10.00 -5.48 2.15
CA SER A 126 -8.98 -5.49 3.20
C SER A 126 -7.63 -5.00 2.68
N TYR A 127 -7.22 -5.41 1.47
CA TYR A 127 -5.99 -4.90 0.86
C TYR A 127 -6.07 -3.39 0.59
N ILE A 128 -7.22 -2.90 0.11
CA ILE A 128 -7.44 -1.46 -0.05
C ILE A 128 -7.31 -0.74 1.29
N SER A 129 -7.91 -1.27 2.35
CA SER A 129 -7.82 -0.70 3.70
C SER A 129 -6.38 -0.62 4.20
N ASN A 130 -5.56 -1.65 3.93
CA ASN A 130 -4.14 -1.63 4.27
C ASN A 130 -3.38 -0.55 3.46
N GLY A 131 -3.68 -0.41 2.17
CA GLY A 131 -3.14 0.67 1.35
C GLY A 131 -3.53 2.06 1.88
N ASP A 132 -4.81 2.25 2.21
CA ASP A 132 -5.33 3.48 2.79
C ASP A 132 -4.66 3.82 4.14
N PHE A 133 -4.38 2.81 4.96
CA PHE A 133 -3.64 2.98 6.19
C PHE A 133 -2.25 3.60 5.96
N TRP A 134 -1.52 3.17 4.94
CA TRP A 134 -0.22 3.75 4.61
C TRP A 134 -0.33 5.11 3.91
N SER A 135 -1.34 5.35 3.08
CA SER A 135 -1.46 6.58 2.29
C SER A 135 -1.93 7.81 3.08
N ARG A 136 -2.68 7.64 4.17
CA ARG A 136 -3.30 8.77 4.90
C ARG A 136 -2.32 9.66 5.64
N GLY A 137 -1.18 9.14 6.10
CA GLY A 137 -0.09 9.91 6.71
C GLY A 137 -0.42 10.60 8.04
N ASP A 138 -1.56 10.30 8.66
CA ASP A 138 -2.01 10.84 9.95
C ASP A 138 -1.79 9.88 11.13
N ARG A 139 -1.07 8.81 10.86
CA ARG A 139 -0.78 7.76 11.84
C ARG A 139 0.12 8.27 12.93
N LYS A 140 -0.26 7.98 14.16
CA LYS A 140 0.57 8.23 15.33
C LYS A 140 1.33 6.95 15.68
N PHE A 141 2.58 6.88 15.24
CA PHE A 141 3.48 5.82 15.67
C PHE A 141 4.00 6.09 17.08
N LEU A 142 4.18 5.03 17.85
CA LEU A 142 4.86 5.10 19.15
C LEU A 142 6.38 5.14 19.01
N ILE A 143 6.89 4.71 17.86
CA ILE A 143 8.29 4.74 17.49
C ILE A 143 8.46 5.59 16.25
N ASP A 144 9.62 6.20 16.07
CA ASP A 144 9.94 6.91 14.84
C ASP A 144 9.91 5.94 13.66
N SER A 145 9.00 6.21 12.72
CA SER A 145 8.82 5.46 11.49
C SER A 145 9.04 6.32 10.25
N SER A 146 9.62 7.52 10.42
CA SER A 146 9.86 8.48 9.32
C SER A 146 10.72 7.92 8.18
N TRP A 147 11.45 6.83 8.43
CA TRP A 147 12.27 6.10 7.46
C TRP A 147 11.47 5.13 6.57
N LEU A 148 10.21 4.84 6.90
CA LEU A 148 9.37 3.96 6.08
C LEU A 148 8.88 4.71 4.83
N PRO A 149 8.99 4.09 3.66
CA PRO A 149 8.48 4.67 2.42
C PRO A 149 6.97 4.49 2.31
N GLU A 150 6.20 5.28 3.08
CA GLU A 150 4.74 5.12 3.22
C GLU A 150 4.00 5.04 1.89
N VAL A 151 4.37 5.88 0.92
CA VAL A 151 3.76 5.88 -0.41
C VAL A 151 4.03 4.55 -1.12
N ASP A 152 5.27 4.07 -1.07
CA ASP A 152 5.65 2.83 -1.75
C ASP A 152 4.95 1.62 -1.10
N LEU A 153 4.79 1.61 0.23
CA LEU A 153 4.03 0.59 0.96
C LEU A 153 2.53 0.62 0.63
N ALA A 154 1.93 1.80 0.51
CA ALA A 154 0.55 1.93 0.05
C ALA A 154 0.38 1.37 -1.36
N VAL A 155 1.31 1.70 -2.27
CA VAL A 155 1.32 1.24 -3.65
C VAL A 155 1.38 -0.29 -3.73
N GLU A 156 2.21 -0.95 -2.92
CA GLU A 156 2.29 -2.41 -2.88
C GLU A 156 0.93 -3.07 -2.57
N TRP A 157 0.17 -2.54 -1.62
CA TRP A 157 -1.15 -3.06 -1.29
C TRP A 157 -2.17 -2.87 -2.41
N TYR A 158 -2.17 -1.68 -3.06
CA TYR A 158 -3.05 -1.45 -4.20
C TYR A 158 -2.67 -2.32 -5.40
N ASP A 159 -1.39 -2.53 -5.66
CA ASP A 159 -0.90 -3.41 -6.73
C ASP A 159 -1.29 -4.87 -6.51
N ARG A 160 -1.35 -5.33 -5.27
CA ARG A 160 -1.91 -6.65 -4.95
C ARG A 160 -3.37 -6.76 -5.39
N VAL A 161 -4.21 -5.75 -5.07
CA VAL A 161 -5.63 -5.77 -5.51
C VAL A 161 -5.72 -5.81 -7.03
N ILE A 162 -4.98 -4.94 -7.71
CA ILE A 162 -4.99 -4.86 -9.19
C ILE A 162 -4.59 -6.19 -9.82
N LYS A 163 -3.56 -6.85 -9.27
CA LYS A 163 -3.02 -8.11 -9.77
C LYS A 163 -3.91 -9.31 -9.46
N GLU A 164 -4.45 -9.39 -8.25
CA GLU A 164 -5.18 -10.55 -7.76
C GLU A 164 -6.68 -10.52 -8.15
N PHE A 165 -7.25 -9.32 -8.39
CA PHE A 165 -8.67 -9.13 -8.72
C PHE A 165 -8.88 -8.30 -9.98
N PRO A 166 -8.22 -8.62 -11.12
CA PRO A 166 -8.27 -7.80 -12.33
C PRO A 166 -9.70 -7.65 -12.85
N GLY A 167 -10.04 -6.45 -13.34
CA GLY A 167 -11.35 -6.13 -13.90
C GLY A 167 -12.49 -6.01 -12.89
N SER A 168 -12.22 -6.12 -11.60
CA SER A 168 -13.22 -5.93 -10.54
C SER A 168 -13.37 -4.46 -10.15
N ASP A 169 -14.51 -4.10 -9.54
CA ASP A 169 -14.72 -2.76 -8.96
C ASP A 169 -13.64 -2.42 -7.90
N ALA A 170 -13.16 -3.45 -7.20
CA ALA A 170 -12.07 -3.28 -6.24
C ALA A 170 -10.74 -2.91 -6.93
N ALA A 171 -10.46 -3.48 -8.10
CA ALA A 171 -9.27 -3.10 -8.87
C ALA A 171 -9.37 -1.67 -9.41
N GLU A 172 -10.55 -1.25 -9.90
CA GLU A 172 -10.77 0.15 -10.31
C GLU A 172 -10.51 1.10 -9.14
N LEU A 173 -11.10 0.83 -7.98
CA LEU A 173 -10.88 1.60 -6.76
C LEU A 173 -9.41 1.59 -6.32
N ALA A 174 -8.70 0.46 -6.45
CA ALA A 174 -7.29 0.37 -6.10
C ALA A 174 -6.41 1.23 -7.03
N TYR A 175 -6.70 1.28 -8.32
CA TYR A 175 -6.04 2.20 -9.25
C TYR A 175 -6.23 3.66 -8.83
N GLU A 176 -7.45 4.04 -8.48
CA GLU A 176 -7.77 5.40 -8.02
C GLU A 176 -7.00 5.75 -6.74
N ARG A 177 -7.02 4.86 -5.75
CA ARG A 177 -6.30 5.03 -4.49
C ARG A 177 -4.79 5.10 -4.69
N LYS A 178 -4.24 4.25 -5.57
CA LYS A 178 -2.82 4.29 -5.94
C LYS A 178 -2.45 5.65 -6.56
N LEU A 179 -3.27 6.16 -7.48
CA LEU A 179 -3.07 7.49 -8.08
C LEU A 179 -3.11 8.61 -7.02
N PHE A 180 -4.00 8.54 -6.04
CA PHE A 180 -4.02 9.49 -4.92
C PHE A 180 -2.76 9.40 -4.08
N ALA A 181 -2.34 8.20 -3.69
CA ALA A 181 -1.14 7.99 -2.89
C ALA A 181 0.13 8.50 -3.61
N LEU A 182 0.31 8.12 -4.88
CA LEU A 182 1.44 8.58 -5.71
C LEU A 182 1.51 10.10 -5.83
N ARG A 183 0.35 10.77 -5.82
CA ARG A 183 0.27 12.23 -5.93
C ARG A 183 0.44 12.96 -4.59
N GLY A 184 0.48 12.23 -3.48
CA GLY A 184 0.59 12.80 -2.14
C GLY A 184 -0.71 13.37 -1.59
N TRP A 185 -1.85 12.91 -2.09
CA TRP A 185 -3.16 13.28 -1.58
C TRP A 185 -3.58 12.33 -0.48
N LYS A 186 -4.05 12.88 0.63
CA LYS A 186 -4.42 12.10 1.81
C LYS A 186 -5.86 11.62 1.77
N GLU A 187 -6.77 12.42 1.22
CA GLU A 187 -8.20 12.13 1.17
C GLU A 187 -8.82 12.50 -0.18
N LEU A 188 -9.91 11.81 -0.52
CA LEU A 188 -10.79 12.20 -1.62
C LEU A 188 -11.48 13.52 -1.28
N GLY A 189 -11.33 14.50 -2.15
CA GLY A 189 -11.96 15.81 -1.94
C GLY A 189 -11.12 16.78 -1.11
N ASP A 190 -9.84 16.50 -0.91
CA ASP A 190 -8.89 17.43 -0.31
C ASP A 190 -8.75 18.68 -1.21
N GLY A 191 -9.67 19.65 -1.00
CA GLY A 191 -9.92 20.77 -1.91
C GLY A 191 -8.79 21.79 -2.03
N GLY A 192 -7.74 21.65 -1.21
CA GLY A 192 -6.53 22.47 -1.27
C GLY A 192 -5.40 21.83 -2.08
N THR A 193 -5.53 20.57 -2.47
CA THR A 193 -4.44 19.83 -3.11
C THR A 193 -4.42 20.05 -4.62
N TYR A 194 -3.27 20.44 -5.15
CA TYR A 194 -3.10 20.84 -6.53
C TYR A 194 -1.92 20.10 -7.17
N GLY A 195 -2.19 19.37 -8.24
CA GLY A 195 -1.15 18.67 -9.00
C GLY A 195 -0.54 17.46 -8.26
N LEU A 196 0.77 17.42 -8.19
CA LEU A 196 1.57 16.38 -7.55
C LEU A 196 2.29 16.99 -6.35
N GLN A 197 2.03 16.50 -5.14
CA GLN A 197 2.63 16.97 -3.90
C GLN A 197 3.89 16.18 -3.53
N ASN A 198 3.95 14.91 -3.91
CA ASN A 198 5.14 14.06 -3.75
C ASN A 198 6.26 14.48 -4.72
N ASP A 199 7.46 13.91 -4.56
CA ASP A 199 8.59 14.19 -5.45
C ASP A 199 8.21 13.95 -6.92
N TYR A 200 8.26 15.04 -7.68
CA TYR A 200 7.81 15.07 -9.07
C TYR A 200 8.60 14.11 -9.97
N LYS A 201 9.93 14.08 -9.79
CA LYS A 201 10.80 13.25 -10.63
C LYS A 201 10.62 11.76 -10.35
N LYS A 202 10.41 11.42 -9.08
CA LYS A 202 10.20 10.03 -8.65
C LYS A 202 8.82 9.52 -9.03
N TYR A 203 7.76 10.29 -8.78
CA TYR A 203 6.40 9.76 -8.81
C TYR A 203 5.60 10.09 -10.07
N LEU A 204 5.95 11.14 -10.84
CA LEU A 204 5.22 11.44 -12.08
C LEU A 204 5.23 10.27 -13.08
N PRO A 205 6.37 9.60 -13.35
CA PRO A 205 6.37 8.43 -14.24
C PRO A 205 5.41 7.33 -13.78
N GLN A 206 5.36 7.06 -12.48
CA GLN A 206 4.46 6.05 -11.90
C GLN A 206 2.98 6.46 -11.99
N VAL A 207 2.67 7.76 -11.82
CA VAL A 207 1.32 8.29 -12.03
C VAL A 207 0.87 8.08 -13.47
N LEU A 208 1.72 8.38 -14.45
CA LEU A 208 1.41 8.23 -15.87
C LEU A 208 1.20 6.76 -16.25
N GLU A 209 2.06 5.86 -15.79
CA GLU A 209 1.95 4.42 -16.00
C GLU A 209 0.67 3.85 -15.36
N THR A 210 0.41 4.22 -14.10
CA THR A 210 -0.79 3.79 -13.37
C THR A 210 -2.05 4.28 -14.06
N PHE A 211 -2.07 5.55 -14.51
CA PHE A 211 -3.21 6.11 -15.24
C PHE A 211 -3.43 5.42 -16.58
N ALA A 212 -2.38 5.16 -17.35
CA ALA A 212 -2.50 4.42 -18.62
C ALA A 212 -3.07 3.01 -18.41
N SER A 213 -2.65 2.34 -17.35
CA SER A 213 -3.18 1.02 -16.96
C SER A 213 -4.64 1.09 -16.54
N LEU A 214 -5.03 2.10 -15.75
CA LEU A 214 -6.43 2.35 -15.38
C LEU A 214 -7.30 2.62 -16.62
N GLU A 215 -6.87 3.52 -17.51
CA GLU A 215 -7.60 3.85 -18.74
C GLU A 215 -7.78 2.63 -19.64
N SER A 216 -6.78 1.76 -19.72
CA SER A 216 -6.84 0.51 -20.49
C SER A 216 -7.77 -0.52 -19.86
N ALA A 217 -7.70 -0.71 -18.54
CA ALA A 217 -8.51 -1.72 -17.85
C ALA A 217 -9.97 -1.28 -17.68
N PHE A 218 -10.22 0.02 -17.49
CA PHE A 218 -11.54 0.60 -17.21
C PHE A 218 -11.81 1.81 -18.14
N PRO A 219 -11.97 1.60 -19.46
CA PRO A 219 -12.08 2.69 -20.44
C PRO A 219 -13.34 3.58 -20.27
N LYS A 220 -14.31 3.11 -19.48
CA LYS A 220 -15.54 3.84 -19.14
C LYS A 220 -15.55 4.35 -17.69
N GLY A 221 -14.44 4.25 -17.00
CA GLY A 221 -14.33 4.70 -15.61
C GLY A 221 -14.69 6.17 -15.46
N SER A 222 -15.54 6.50 -14.48
CA SER A 222 -16.05 7.84 -14.26
C SER A 222 -14.96 8.83 -13.80
N SER A 223 -13.89 8.33 -13.20
CA SER A 223 -12.78 9.12 -12.66
C SER A 223 -11.73 9.55 -13.72
N LEU A 224 -11.75 8.97 -14.91
CA LEU A 224 -10.70 9.18 -15.92
C LEU A 224 -10.49 10.66 -16.30
N GLN A 225 -11.56 11.41 -16.49
CA GLN A 225 -11.44 12.85 -16.82
C GLN A 225 -10.84 13.66 -15.66
N ALA A 226 -11.22 13.32 -14.43
CA ALA A 226 -10.65 13.93 -13.24
C ALA A 226 -9.14 13.69 -13.16
N PHE A 227 -8.67 12.47 -13.37
CA PHE A 227 -7.25 12.16 -13.34
C PHE A 227 -6.48 12.80 -14.50
N ARG A 228 -7.03 12.86 -15.71
CA ARG A 228 -6.41 13.62 -16.81
C ARG A 228 -6.20 15.08 -16.43
N TYR A 229 -7.23 15.70 -15.83
CA TYR A 229 -7.13 17.09 -15.38
C TYR A 229 -6.05 17.27 -14.30
N GLN A 230 -5.97 16.36 -13.37
CA GLN A 230 -4.98 16.39 -12.30
C GLN A 230 -3.55 16.15 -12.79
N ILE A 231 -3.36 15.33 -13.83
CA ILE A 231 -2.06 15.18 -14.49
C ILE A 231 -1.68 16.48 -15.22
N ALA A 232 -2.63 17.11 -15.90
CA ALA A 232 -2.41 18.43 -16.50
C ALA A 232 -1.98 19.47 -15.46
N GLN A 233 -2.61 19.44 -14.27
CA GLN A 233 -2.23 20.32 -13.15
C GLN A 233 -0.82 20.01 -12.61
N ALA A 234 -0.39 18.73 -12.58
CA ALA A 234 0.94 18.37 -12.16
C ALA A 234 2.00 18.99 -13.09
N TYR A 235 1.81 18.89 -14.39
CA TYR A 235 2.67 19.54 -15.38
C TYR A 235 2.63 21.07 -15.28
N TRP A 236 1.43 21.64 -15.10
CA TRP A 236 1.26 23.08 -14.91
C TRP A 236 2.04 23.61 -13.70
N ALA A 237 1.90 22.95 -12.55
CA ALA A 237 2.59 23.36 -11.32
C ALA A 237 4.11 23.38 -11.50
N HIS A 238 4.63 22.53 -12.37
CA HIS A 238 6.06 22.45 -12.71
C HIS A 238 6.45 23.27 -13.96
N ARG A 239 5.55 24.11 -14.49
CA ARG A 239 5.77 24.97 -15.67
C ARG A 239 6.12 24.20 -16.95
N ASP A 240 5.77 22.94 -17.02
CA ASP A 240 5.82 22.16 -18.26
C ASP A 240 4.55 22.39 -19.07
N TRP A 241 4.52 23.58 -19.72
CA TRP A 241 3.35 24.05 -20.45
C TRP A 241 3.00 23.16 -21.63
N ALA A 242 3.98 22.58 -22.29
CA ALA A 242 3.76 21.70 -23.43
C ALA A 242 2.97 20.45 -23.03
N ASN A 243 3.39 19.76 -22.00
CA ASN A 243 2.68 18.59 -21.49
C ASN A 243 1.36 18.96 -20.81
N ALA A 244 1.29 20.08 -20.07
CA ALA A 244 0.05 20.57 -19.50
C ALA A 244 -1.02 20.77 -20.59
N ARG A 245 -0.66 21.45 -21.69
CA ARG A 245 -1.54 21.67 -22.86
C ARG A 245 -1.94 20.35 -23.52
N LEU A 246 -1.02 19.43 -23.69
CA LEU A 246 -1.28 18.11 -24.27
C LEU A 246 -2.37 17.35 -23.46
N TRP A 247 -2.25 17.36 -22.13
CA TRP A 247 -3.20 16.67 -21.27
C TRP A 247 -4.57 17.39 -21.22
N LEU A 248 -4.60 18.71 -21.25
CA LEU A 248 -5.84 19.47 -21.38
C LEU A 248 -6.55 19.19 -22.72
N GLN A 249 -5.79 19.06 -23.81
CA GLN A 249 -6.35 18.68 -25.11
C GLN A 249 -6.92 17.26 -25.08
N LYS A 250 -6.23 16.30 -24.44
CA LYS A 250 -6.76 14.93 -24.25
C LYS A 250 -8.11 14.91 -23.52
N ILE A 251 -8.34 15.81 -22.56
CA ILE A 251 -9.63 15.91 -21.87
C ILE A 251 -10.73 16.29 -22.86
N ILE A 252 -10.47 17.25 -23.75
CA ILE A 252 -11.43 17.72 -24.76
C ILE A 252 -11.70 16.59 -25.77
N ASP A 253 -10.66 15.97 -26.29
CA ASP A 253 -10.75 14.93 -27.30
C ASP A 253 -11.50 13.69 -26.79
N LYS A 254 -11.28 13.32 -25.52
CA LYS A 254 -11.95 12.17 -24.88
C LYS A 254 -13.33 12.52 -24.30
N GLY A 255 -13.70 13.79 -24.28
CA GLY A 255 -15.01 14.24 -23.83
C GLY A 255 -16.15 13.96 -24.81
N ASN A 256 -15.88 13.40 -26.01
CA ASN A 256 -16.88 13.01 -27.02
C ASN A 256 -17.91 14.09 -27.34
N GLY A 257 -17.52 15.35 -27.25
CA GLY A 257 -18.42 16.50 -27.47
C GLY A 257 -19.35 16.84 -26.31
N GLU A 258 -19.31 16.09 -25.22
CA GLU A 258 -20.08 16.40 -24.00
C GLU A 258 -19.47 17.59 -23.24
N ASN A 259 -20.33 18.53 -22.88
CA ASN A 259 -19.95 19.67 -22.04
C ASN A 259 -19.91 19.24 -20.56
N THR A 260 -18.85 18.54 -20.18
CA THR A 260 -18.60 18.20 -18.78
C THR A 260 -17.81 19.31 -18.10
N PHE A 261 -17.87 19.37 -16.77
CA PHE A 261 -17.04 20.27 -15.97
C PHE A 261 -15.56 20.27 -16.39
N TYR A 262 -14.99 19.07 -16.61
CA TYR A 262 -13.57 18.95 -16.99
C TYR A 262 -13.30 19.44 -18.41
N THR A 263 -14.20 19.20 -19.35
CA THR A 263 -14.08 19.68 -20.74
C THR A 263 -14.11 21.20 -20.80
N GLU A 264 -15.07 21.83 -20.12
CA GLU A 264 -15.17 23.29 -20.07
C GLU A 264 -13.97 23.92 -19.35
N THR A 265 -13.55 23.32 -18.24
CA THR A 265 -12.36 23.79 -17.52
C THR A 265 -11.10 23.66 -18.37
N ALA A 266 -10.93 22.58 -19.12
CA ALA A 266 -9.80 22.39 -20.02
C ALA A 266 -9.78 23.44 -21.13
N LYS A 267 -10.92 23.71 -21.78
CA LYS A 267 -11.06 24.77 -22.79
C LYS A 267 -10.67 26.14 -22.23
N ALA A 268 -11.20 26.49 -21.05
CA ALA A 268 -10.89 27.75 -20.39
C ALA A 268 -9.40 27.89 -20.03
N ARG A 269 -8.77 26.81 -19.61
CA ARG A 269 -7.34 26.77 -19.28
C ARG A 269 -6.46 26.94 -20.52
N LEU A 270 -6.80 26.31 -21.64
CA LEU A 270 -6.05 26.46 -22.91
C LEU A 270 -6.06 27.88 -23.47
N GLN A 271 -7.00 28.73 -23.03
CA GLN A 271 -7.07 30.13 -23.41
C GLN A 271 -6.19 31.06 -22.55
N LYS A 272 -5.52 30.54 -21.52
CA LYS A 272 -4.65 31.34 -20.66
C LYS A 272 -3.37 31.75 -21.36
N VAL A 273 -2.88 32.94 -21.06
CA VAL A 273 -1.70 33.54 -21.70
C VAL A 273 -0.41 32.81 -21.34
N GLU A 274 -0.39 32.14 -20.20
CA GLU A 274 0.77 31.41 -19.69
C GLU A 274 1.18 30.20 -20.54
N TYR A 275 0.35 29.82 -21.50
CA TYR A 275 0.62 28.67 -22.38
C TYR A 275 1.36 29.07 -23.65
#